data_0652e5b2d819242ef4781d91ca7d28f8
#
_entry.id   0652e5b2d819242ef4781d91ca7d28f8
#
_cell.length_a   1.000
_cell.length_b   1.000
_cell.length_c   1.000
_cell.angle_alpha   90.00
_cell.angle_beta   90.00
_cell.angle_gamma   90.00
#
_symmetry.space_group_name_H-M   'P 1'
#
loop_
_entity.id
_entity.type
_entity.pdbx_description
1 polymer ?
#
loop_
_entity_poly.entity_id
_entity_poly.type
_entity_poly.pdbx_seq_one_letter_code
_entity_poly.pdbx_strand_id
1 'polypeptide(L)'
;MNILSLFVVIPALMLLGLWIARNVNQVRGVMVAGSSCLLAMSVWLTLHFISERAGGNTEEMILHASTAWFPALHINYEVGVDGISVVMLLLSSIIVFTGTFASWKLKPLTKEFFMWFTLLSTGVYGFFISIDLFTMFMFYEVALIPMYLLIGFWGSGRKEYAAMKLTLMLMGGSALIILGLVGIYFFNGASTMSILEIAHNNHIPAAVQNVLFPFVFIGFGVLGALFPFHTWSPIGHGCAPTSVSMLHAGVLMKLGGYGCFRIAMFLLPQAANDLAWIFLILTTISVVYGAFSACVQTDLKFINAYSSVSHCGLVLFALLMMTKVSCTGAILQMLSHGLMTALFFALIGMIYGRTHTRDIRELGGLMKIMPFLSVGYVIAGLANLGLPAFSGFISEMTIFNGSFENADTFHRCCTIIAITSIVVTAVYILRTVGFILFEKVKNPHFEELTDATWDERFAVCCLIFCVAGLGSFPIWASHVISDAVVPILSVIPTL
;
A
#
# COMPACT_ATOMS: atom_id res chain seq x y z
N MET A 1 13.85 25.67 -0.03
CA MET A 1 13.04 24.52 0.40
C MET A 1 12.49 23.89 -0.87
N ASN A 2 12.75 22.60 -1.09
CA ASN A 2 12.24 21.90 -2.28
C ASN A 2 10.71 21.73 -2.14
N ILE A 3 9.98 21.79 -3.27
CA ILE A 3 8.52 21.65 -3.30
C ILE A 3 8.06 20.29 -2.75
N LEU A 4 8.86 19.23 -2.90
CA LEU A 4 8.56 17.91 -2.34
C LEU A 4 8.51 17.91 -0.81
N SER A 5 9.27 18.77 -0.14
CA SER A 5 9.22 18.92 1.31
C SER A 5 7.84 19.37 1.81
N LEU A 6 7.00 19.93 0.95
CA LEU A 6 5.63 20.30 1.31
C LEU A 6 4.78 19.07 1.69
N PHE A 7 5.10 17.88 1.17
CA PHE A 7 4.45 16.63 1.59
C PHE A 7 4.71 16.26 3.06
N VAL A 8 5.73 16.85 3.68
CA VAL A 8 6.01 16.71 5.12
C VAL A 8 5.57 17.96 5.89
N VAL A 9 5.77 19.15 5.30
CA VAL A 9 5.44 20.43 5.96
C VAL A 9 3.93 20.63 6.10
N ILE A 10 3.13 20.30 5.07
CA ILE A 10 1.66 20.44 5.16
C ILE A 10 1.09 19.57 6.28
N PRO A 11 1.39 18.26 6.40
CA PRO A 11 0.98 17.48 7.56
C PRO A 11 1.48 18.01 8.90
N ALA A 12 2.70 18.56 8.97
CA ALA A 12 3.18 19.21 10.18
C ALA A 12 2.34 20.44 10.56
N LEU A 13 1.95 21.26 9.59
CA LEU A 13 1.01 22.37 9.78
C LEU A 13 -0.39 21.88 10.17
N MET A 14 -0.85 20.76 9.60
CA MET A 14 -2.10 20.11 10.02
C MET A 14 -2.03 19.69 11.49
N LEU A 15 -0.94 19.10 11.95
CA LEU A 15 -0.74 18.73 13.36
C LEU A 15 -0.82 19.96 14.27
N LEU A 16 -0.18 21.07 13.90
CA LEU A 16 -0.27 22.33 14.63
C LEU A 16 -1.71 22.88 14.64
N GLY A 17 -2.39 22.86 13.49
CA GLY A 17 -3.79 23.27 13.38
C GLY A 17 -4.73 22.40 14.23
N LEU A 18 -4.52 21.09 14.24
CA LEU A 18 -5.25 20.14 15.07
C LEU A 18 -4.99 20.39 16.57
N TRP A 19 -3.75 20.69 16.93
CA TRP A 19 -3.40 21.01 18.33
C TRP A 19 -4.14 22.24 18.84
N ILE A 20 -4.27 23.28 18.02
CA ILE A 20 -4.95 24.53 18.34
C ILE A 20 -6.50 24.36 18.29
N ALA A 21 -7.02 23.44 17.49
CA ALA A 21 -8.45 23.22 17.31
C ALA A 21 -9.16 22.88 18.64
N ARG A 22 -10.28 23.56 18.91
CA ARG A 22 -11.04 23.43 20.16
C ARG A 22 -12.33 22.63 20.02
N ASN A 23 -12.85 22.52 18.83
CA ASN A 23 -14.10 21.80 18.56
C ASN A 23 -13.99 20.91 17.31
N VAL A 24 -14.91 19.94 17.19
CA VAL A 24 -14.92 18.93 16.13
C VAL A 24 -15.01 19.55 14.72
N ASN A 25 -15.71 20.66 14.57
CA ASN A 25 -15.83 21.33 13.27
C ASN A 25 -14.50 21.94 12.81
N GLN A 26 -13.72 22.51 13.74
CA GLN A 26 -12.37 22.99 13.44
C GLN A 26 -11.43 21.83 13.08
N VAL A 27 -11.49 20.72 13.81
CA VAL A 27 -10.73 19.50 13.52
C VAL A 27 -11.05 19.02 12.11
N ARG A 28 -12.32 18.90 11.75
CA ARG A 28 -12.76 18.53 10.39
C ARG A 28 -12.29 19.52 9.34
N GLY A 29 -12.40 20.82 9.64
CA GLY A 29 -11.92 21.89 8.73
C GLY A 29 -10.43 21.78 8.42
N VAL A 30 -9.58 21.58 9.45
CA VAL A 30 -8.13 21.37 9.27
C VAL A 30 -7.85 20.13 8.45
N MET A 31 -8.53 19.01 8.74
CA MET A 31 -8.33 17.76 8.02
C MET A 31 -8.72 17.85 6.55
N VAL A 32 -9.89 18.45 6.24
CA VAL A 32 -10.35 18.61 4.86
C VAL A 32 -9.43 19.57 4.10
N ALA A 33 -9.08 20.72 4.68
CA ALA A 33 -8.20 21.69 4.02
C ALA A 33 -6.82 21.10 3.75
N GLY A 34 -6.20 20.45 4.75
CA GLY A 34 -4.86 19.87 4.60
C GLY A 34 -4.84 18.68 3.65
N SER A 35 -5.78 17.75 3.77
CA SER A 35 -5.83 16.57 2.86
C SER A 35 -6.19 16.98 1.42
N SER A 36 -7.04 18.00 1.22
CA SER A 36 -7.32 18.55 -0.11
C SER A 36 -6.09 19.23 -0.73
N CYS A 37 -5.30 19.95 0.08
CA CYS A 37 -4.07 20.57 -0.37
C CYS A 37 -3.04 19.51 -0.79
N LEU A 38 -2.87 18.43 0.00
CA LEU A 38 -2.00 17.30 -0.35
C LEU A 38 -2.46 16.58 -1.61
N LEU A 39 -3.77 16.38 -1.77
CA LEU A 39 -4.33 15.79 -2.98
C LEU A 39 -4.09 16.66 -4.21
N ALA A 40 -4.36 17.96 -4.11
CA ALA A 40 -4.10 18.90 -5.19
C ALA A 40 -2.61 18.94 -5.57
N MET A 41 -1.73 18.91 -4.59
CA MET A 41 -0.28 18.87 -4.81
C MET A 41 0.17 17.56 -5.47
N SER A 42 -0.39 16.42 -5.08
CA SER A 42 -0.05 15.13 -5.71
C SER A 42 -0.57 15.02 -7.14
N VAL A 43 -1.75 15.57 -7.43
CA VAL A 43 -2.27 15.67 -8.79
C VAL A 43 -1.38 16.61 -9.63
N TRP A 44 -1.03 17.79 -9.10
CA TRP A 44 -0.10 18.71 -9.77
C TRP A 44 1.25 18.03 -10.04
N LEU A 45 1.81 17.32 -9.06
CA LEU A 45 3.08 16.61 -9.21
C LEU A 45 3.00 15.54 -10.31
N THR A 46 1.88 14.80 -10.39
CA THR A 46 1.67 13.80 -11.44
C THR A 46 1.61 14.45 -12.83
N LEU A 47 0.86 15.54 -12.97
CA LEU A 47 0.77 16.27 -14.24
C LEU A 47 2.11 16.90 -14.62
N HIS A 48 2.83 17.48 -13.67
CA HIS A 48 4.17 18.02 -13.88
C HIS A 48 5.16 16.94 -14.32
N PHE A 49 5.15 15.77 -13.66
CA PHE A 49 5.99 14.63 -14.05
C PHE A 49 5.71 14.18 -15.48
N ILE A 50 4.46 14.04 -15.87
CA ILE A 50 4.06 13.67 -17.24
C ILE A 50 4.53 14.73 -18.24
N SER A 51 4.39 16.01 -17.92
CA SER A 51 4.84 17.13 -18.77
C SER A 51 6.36 17.15 -18.96
N GLU A 52 7.13 16.95 -17.90
CA GLU A 52 8.60 16.86 -17.96
C GLU A 52 9.06 15.68 -18.84
N ARG A 53 8.44 14.51 -18.67
CA ARG A 53 8.75 13.33 -19.51
C ARG A 53 8.36 13.57 -20.98
N ALA A 54 7.22 14.19 -21.24
CA ALA A 54 6.80 14.59 -22.59
C ALA A 54 7.73 15.64 -23.20
N GLY A 55 8.32 16.51 -22.37
CA GLY A 55 9.33 17.50 -22.77
C GLY A 55 10.72 16.91 -23.04
N GLY A 56 10.92 15.59 -22.87
CA GLY A 56 12.19 14.89 -23.14
C GLY A 56 13.16 14.86 -21.95
N ASN A 57 12.71 15.22 -20.74
CA ASN A 57 13.54 15.06 -19.53
C ASN A 57 13.70 13.56 -19.21
N THR A 58 14.94 13.08 -19.23
CA THR A 58 15.32 11.67 -18.97
C THR A 58 16.00 11.45 -17.63
N GLU A 59 16.05 12.45 -16.76
CA GLU A 59 16.64 12.32 -15.42
C GLU A 59 15.92 11.22 -14.62
N GLU A 60 16.67 10.41 -13.88
CA GLU A 60 16.08 9.33 -13.07
C GLU A 60 15.11 9.89 -12.00
N MET A 61 15.50 10.99 -11.35
CA MET A 61 14.68 11.67 -10.34
C MET A 61 14.41 13.12 -10.73
N ILE A 62 13.15 13.51 -10.67
CA ILE A 62 12.72 14.90 -10.88
C ILE A 62 12.63 15.61 -9.52
N LEU A 63 12.85 16.93 -9.52
CA LEU A 63 12.82 17.76 -8.32
C LEU A 63 13.82 17.29 -7.23
N HIS A 64 14.93 16.72 -7.66
CA HIS A 64 15.98 16.25 -6.77
C HIS A 64 16.61 17.41 -5.97
N ALA A 65 16.75 17.22 -4.66
CA ALA A 65 17.47 18.13 -3.78
C ALA A 65 18.06 17.37 -2.61
N SER A 66 19.29 17.74 -2.26
CA SER A 66 20.02 17.18 -1.12
C SER A 66 20.46 18.31 -0.18
N THR A 67 20.28 18.10 1.10
CA THR A 67 20.73 19.01 2.15
C THR A 67 21.38 18.19 3.27
N ALA A 68 22.61 18.48 3.61
CA ALA A 68 23.32 17.77 4.66
C ALA A 68 22.59 17.93 5.99
N TRP A 69 22.24 16.80 6.62
CA TRP A 69 21.60 16.78 7.93
C TRP A 69 22.56 16.33 9.02
N PHE A 70 23.22 15.18 8.86
CA PHE A 70 24.22 14.69 9.79
C PHE A 70 25.50 14.26 9.05
N PRO A 71 26.43 15.21 8.81
CA PRO A 71 27.61 14.98 7.96
C PRO A 71 28.56 13.88 8.45
N ALA A 72 28.61 13.63 9.77
CA ALA A 72 29.52 12.62 10.35
C ALA A 72 29.17 11.17 9.90
N LEU A 73 27.93 10.91 9.52
CA LEU A 73 27.47 9.61 8.99
C LEU A 73 27.02 9.72 7.51
N HIS A 74 27.34 10.82 6.85
CA HIS A 74 26.92 11.10 5.46
C HIS A 74 25.39 11.01 5.25
N ILE A 75 24.61 11.34 6.29
CA ILE A 75 23.15 11.37 6.23
C ILE A 75 22.71 12.72 5.70
N ASN A 76 21.93 12.67 4.61
CA ASN A 76 21.38 13.85 3.98
C ASN A 76 19.83 13.79 4.04
N TYR A 77 19.21 14.96 4.18
CA TYR A 77 17.83 15.10 3.79
C TYR A 77 17.80 15.21 2.25
N GLU A 78 17.71 14.08 1.60
CA GLU A 78 17.72 13.97 0.16
C GLU A 78 16.36 13.52 -0.34
N VAL A 79 15.76 14.32 -1.20
CA VAL A 79 14.42 14.10 -1.74
C VAL A 79 14.42 14.18 -3.26
N GLY A 80 13.58 13.36 -3.87
CA GLY A 80 13.35 13.34 -5.29
C GLY A 80 12.22 12.36 -5.60
N VAL A 81 11.67 12.44 -6.80
CA VAL A 81 10.60 11.55 -7.22
C VAL A 81 10.83 11.04 -8.63
N ASP A 82 10.51 9.77 -8.80
CA ASP A 82 10.36 9.10 -10.08
C ASP A 82 8.90 8.71 -10.32
N GLY A 83 8.63 8.02 -11.42
CA GLY A 83 7.28 7.58 -11.75
C GLY A 83 6.64 6.67 -10.69
N ILE A 84 7.44 5.85 -9.97
CA ILE A 84 6.94 4.99 -8.90
C ILE A 84 6.51 5.83 -7.69
N SER A 85 7.39 6.74 -7.25
CA SER A 85 7.12 7.63 -6.11
C SER A 85 5.92 8.54 -6.36
N VAL A 86 5.81 9.11 -7.56
CA VAL A 86 4.68 9.98 -7.95
C VAL A 86 3.34 9.25 -7.84
N VAL A 87 3.27 8.03 -8.36
CA VAL A 87 2.04 7.22 -8.31
C VAL A 87 1.71 6.82 -6.87
N MET A 88 2.70 6.52 -6.03
CA MET A 88 2.49 6.18 -4.62
C MET A 88 2.06 7.39 -3.79
N LEU A 89 2.59 8.60 -4.08
CA LEU A 89 2.16 9.85 -3.45
C LEU A 89 0.71 10.19 -3.81
N LEU A 90 0.32 10.00 -5.08
CA LEU A 90 -1.05 10.19 -5.53
C LEU A 90 -2.01 9.23 -4.81
N LEU A 91 -1.67 7.93 -4.76
CA LEU A 91 -2.43 6.92 -4.02
C LEU A 91 -2.61 7.32 -2.54
N SER A 92 -1.52 7.71 -1.89
CA SER A 92 -1.53 8.09 -0.48
C SER A 92 -2.44 9.29 -0.23
N SER A 93 -2.38 10.30 -1.10
CA SER A 93 -3.21 11.51 -0.98
C SER A 93 -4.70 11.22 -1.19
N ILE A 94 -5.06 10.36 -2.15
CA ILE A 94 -6.45 9.94 -2.37
C ILE A 94 -6.99 9.22 -1.12
N ILE A 95 -6.19 8.31 -0.54
CA ILE A 95 -6.63 7.51 0.62
C ILE A 95 -6.70 8.35 1.89
N VAL A 96 -5.76 9.27 2.13
CA VAL A 96 -5.82 10.20 3.28
C VAL A 96 -7.03 11.12 3.17
N PHE A 97 -7.29 11.65 1.97
CA PHE A 97 -8.46 12.48 1.71
C PHE A 97 -9.78 11.73 1.95
N THR A 98 -9.97 10.59 1.31
CA THR A 98 -11.20 9.77 1.47
C THR A 98 -11.34 9.18 2.87
N GLY A 99 -10.22 8.82 3.53
CA GLY A 99 -10.18 8.36 4.91
C GLY A 99 -10.64 9.42 5.91
N THR A 100 -10.41 10.71 5.62
CA THR A 100 -10.93 11.82 6.43
C THR A 100 -12.47 11.81 6.44
N PHE A 101 -13.11 11.61 5.30
CA PHE A 101 -14.57 11.51 5.21
C PHE A 101 -15.11 10.19 5.77
N ALA A 102 -14.40 9.08 5.59
CA ALA A 102 -14.78 7.79 6.17
C ALA A 102 -14.77 7.79 7.72
N SER A 103 -14.02 8.70 8.34
CA SER A 103 -13.96 8.88 9.79
C SER A 103 -14.70 10.13 10.29
N TRP A 104 -15.58 10.73 9.47
CA TRP A 104 -16.26 12.00 9.77
C TRP A 104 -17.00 12.00 11.09
N LYS A 105 -17.62 10.87 11.44
CA LYS A 105 -18.45 10.71 12.64
C LYS A 105 -17.76 9.97 13.78
N LEU A 106 -16.46 9.74 13.68
CA LEU A 106 -15.72 9.00 14.69
C LEU A 106 -15.79 9.67 16.07
N LYS A 107 -16.08 8.89 17.10
CA LYS A 107 -16.08 9.25 18.53
C LYS A 107 -15.60 8.05 19.35
N PRO A 108 -15.02 8.22 20.55
CA PRO A 108 -14.55 9.47 21.19
C PRO A 108 -13.17 9.91 20.71
N LEU A 109 -12.64 11.01 21.27
CA LEU A 109 -11.26 11.49 21.04
C LEU A 109 -10.94 11.76 19.55
N THR A 110 -11.88 12.43 18.86
CA THR A 110 -11.77 12.70 17.41
C THR A 110 -10.50 13.48 17.05
N LYS A 111 -10.10 14.46 17.87
CA LYS A 111 -8.92 15.29 17.67
C LYS A 111 -7.64 14.45 17.71
N GLU A 112 -7.49 13.67 18.77
CA GLU A 112 -6.33 12.81 18.99
C GLU A 112 -6.22 11.75 17.89
N PHE A 113 -7.34 11.18 17.46
CA PHE A 113 -7.38 10.26 16.32
C PHE A 113 -6.79 10.88 15.06
N PHE A 114 -7.27 12.08 14.69
CA PHE A 114 -6.77 12.74 13.48
C PHE A 114 -5.34 13.23 13.62
N MET A 115 -4.86 13.55 14.82
CA MET A 115 -3.44 13.84 15.05
C MET A 115 -2.57 12.60 14.72
N TRP A 116 -2.90 11.45 15.27
CA TRP A 116 -2.16 10.22 14.98
C TRP A 116 -2.31 9.76 13.52
N PHE A 117 -3.48 9.92 12.94
CA PHE A 117 -3.73 9.64 11.52
C PHE A 117 -2.89 10.54 10.60
N THR A 118 -2.76 11.82 10.95
CA THR A 118 -1.91 12.77 10.21
C THR A 118 -0.44 12.43 10.38
N LEU A 119 0.03 12.07 11.58
CA LEU A 119 1.41 11.66 11.82
C LEU A 119 1.76 10.39 11.04
N LEU A 120 0.84 9.41 11.00
CA LEU A 120 0.98 8.22 10.18
C LEU A 120 1.17 8.57 8.69
N SER A 121 0.31 9.44 8.16
CA SER A 121 0.41 9.87 6.77
C SER A 121 1.71 10.66 6.48
N THR A 122 2.22 11.42 7.45
CA THR A 122 3.51 12.12 7.33
C THR A 122 4.66 11.14 7.10
N GLY A 123 4.70 10.05 7.89
CA GLY A 123 5.68 8.99 7.69
C GLY A 123 5.62 8.36 6.29
N VAL A 124 4.40 8.11 5.80
CA VAL A 124 4.18 7.57 4.46
C VAL A 124 4.68 8.52 3.36
N TYR A 125 4.30 9.79 3.42
CA TYR A 125 4.76 10.78 2.43
C TYR A 125 6.27 10.96 2.47
N GLY A 126 6.85 11.10 3.67
CA GLY A 126 8.28 11.22 3.85
C GLY A 126 9.05 10.02 3.29
N PHE A 127 8.53 8.80 3.46
CA PHE A 127 9.14 7.59 2.90
C PHE A 127 9.21 7.62 1.37
N PHE A 128 8.12 7.99 0.68
CA PHE A 128 8.09 7.97 -0.78
C PHE A 128 8.87 9.10 -1.46
N ILE A 129 9.14 10.20 -0.77
CA ILE A 129 9.98 11.29 -1.32
C ILE A 129 11.46 11.12 -1.00
N SER A 130 11.84 10.28 -0.03
CA SER A 130 13.22 10.13 0.44
C SER A 130 14.04 9.27 -0.51
N ILE A 131 15.27 9.71 -0.80
CA ILE A 131 16.27 8.99 -1.60
C ILE A 131 17.51 8.65 -0.76
N ASP A 132 17.57 9.07 0.48
CA ASP A 132 18.61 8.70 1.46
C ASP A 132 18.13 7.51 2.31
N LEU A 133 18.99 6.52 2.50
CA LEU A 133 18.67 5.27 3.22
C LEU A 133 18.18 5.50 4.64
N PHE A 134 18.88 6.37 5.38
CA PHE A 134 18.54 6.63 6.78
C PHE A 134 17.26 7.46 6.89
N THR A 135 17.12 8.49 6.07
CA THR A 135 15.93 9.36 6.06
C THR A 135 14.68 8.57 5.67
N MET A 136 14.79 7.70 4.68
CA MET A 136 13.69 6.80 4.30
C MET A 136 13.32 5.87 5.46
N PHE A 137 14.29 5.23 6.12
CA PHE A 137 14.06 4.37 7.28
C PHE A 137 13.43 5.14 8.45
N MET A 138 13.89 6.35 8.72
CA MET A 138 13.32 7.21 9.77
C MET A 138 11.81 7.47 9.51
N PHE A 139 11.43 7.82 8.30
CA PHE A 139 10.01 8.03 7.96
C PHE A 139 9.20 6.74 8.04
N TYR A 140 9.78 5.58 7.73
CA TYR A 140 9.16 4.29 7.98
C TYR A 140 8.84 4.10 9.47
N GLU A 141 9.79 4.37 10.36
CA GLU A 141 9.60 4.27 11.81
C GLU A 141 8.55 5.27 12.34
N VAL A 142 8.53 6.49 11.81
CA VAL A 142 7.51 7.50 12.14
C VAL A 142 6.10 7.01 11.81
N ALA A 143 5.93 6.18 10.78
CA ALA A 143 4.64 5.61 10.44
C ALA A 143 4.21 4.47 11.40
N LEU A 144 5.14 3.73 12.01
CA LEU A 144 4.81 2.58 12.86
C LEU A 144 4.19 2.97 14.21
N ILE A 145 4.71 4.00 14.87
CA ILE A 145 4.26 4.43 16.20
C ILE A 145 2.76 4.78 16.22
N PRO A 146 2.25 5.60 15.31
CA PRO A 146 0.82 5.92 15.26
C PRO A 146 -0.07 4.69 15.07
N MET A 147 0.40 3.67 14.33
CA MET A 147 -0.39 2.46 14.10
C MET A 147 -0.71 1.71 15.39
N TYR A 148 0.28 1.58 16.29
CA TYR A 148 0.05 0.98 17.60
C TYR A 148 -1.07 1.70 18.38
N LEU A 149 -1.00 3.03 18.43
CA LEU A 149 -1.95 3.86 19.17
C LEU A 149 -3.34 3.85 18.52
N LEU A 150 -3.40 4.02 17.20
CA LEU A 150 -4.66 4.03 16.45
C LEU A 150 -5.44 2.72 16.59
N ILE A 151 -4.77 1.57 16.57
CA ILE A 151 -5.41 0.27 16.76
C ILE A 151 -5.73 0.03 18.25
N GLY A 152 -4.79 0.34 19.15
CA GLY A 152 -4.94 0.08 20.58
C GLY A 152 -6.07 0.88 21.22
N PHE A 153 -6.25 2.15 20.85
CA PHE A 153 -7.28 3.02 21.43
C PHE A 153 -8.63 2.92 20.69
N TRP A 154 -8.64 3.07 19.37
CA TRP A 154 -9.88 3.15 18.57
C TRP A 154 -10.26 1.85 17.87
N GLY A 155 -9.47 0.81 18.02
CA GLY A 155 -9.76 -0.50 17.46
C GLY A 155 -10.94 -1.21 18.13
N SER A 156 -11.35 -2.34 17.53
CA SER A 156 -12.45 -3.18 17.98
C SER A 156 -11.99 -4.62 18.27
N GLY A 157 -12.74 -5.34 19.09
CA GLY A 157 -12.42 -6.71 19.45
C GLY A 157 -11.15 -6.82 20.30
N ARG A 158 -10.25 -7.77 19.96
CA ARG A 158 -8.96 -7.97 20.66
C ARG A 158 -7.91 -6.94 20.22
N LYS A 159 -8.24 -5.66 20.29
CA LYS A 159 -7.45 -4.54 19.77
C LYS A 159 -6.06 -4.42 20.38
N GLU A 160 -5.90 -4.68 21.67
CA GLU A 160 -4.60 -4.61 22.37
C GLU A 160 -3.64 -5.70 21.85
N TYR A 161 -4.13 -6.92 21.72
CA TYR A 161 -3.36 -8.02 21.13
C TYR A 161 -3.01 -7.71 19.66
N ALA A 162 -3.95 -7.18 18.90
CA ALA A 162 -3.73 -6.83 17.50
C ALA A 162 -2.68 -5.72 17.34
N ALA A 163 -2.77 -4.67 18.14
CA ALA A 163 -1.79 -3.58 18.15
C ALA A 163 -0.39 -4.08 18.53
N MET A 164 -0.28 -4.88 19.59
CA MET A 164 1.01 -5.43 20.03
C MET A 164 1.60 -6.38 18.99
N LYS A 165 0.82 -7.31 18.45
CA LYS A 165 1.30 -8.28 17.44
C LYS A 165 1.79 -7.58 16.18
N LEU A 166 1.00 -6.62 15.67
CA LEU A 166 1.38 -5.81 14.52
C LEU A 166 2.70 -5.09 14.78
N THR A 167 2.79 -4.36 15.88
CA THR A 167 3.98 -3.56 16.19
C THR A 167 5.22 -4.42 16.36
N LEU A 168 5.14 -5.52 17.12
CA LEU A 168 6.30 -6.42 17.32
C LEU A 168 6.76 -7.07 16.02
N MET A 169 5.83 -7.47 15.14
CA MET A 169 6.19 -8.05 13.84
C MET A 169 6.85 -7.01 12.93
N LEU A 170 6.30 -5.79 12.86
CA LEU A 170 6.86 -4.73 12.04
C LEU A 170 8.19 -4.21 12.60
N MET A 171 8.34 -4.09 13.92
CA MET A 171 9.64 -3.77 14.55
C MET A 171 10.69 -4.87 14.31
N GLY A 172 10.29 -6.13 14.33
CA GLY A 172 11.18 -7.24 13.92
C GLY A 172 11.64 -7.09 12.47
N GLY A 173 10.72 -6.69 11.56
CA GLY A 173 11.06 -6.36 10.18
C GLY A 173 12.00 -5.15 10.09
N SER A 174 11.74 -4.08 10.83
CA SER A 174 12.58 -2.88 10.82
C SER A 174 13.98 -3.14 11.36
N ALA A 175 14.12 -4.03 12.36
CA ALA A 175 15.43 -4.46 12.84
C ALA A 175 16.25 -5.18 11.75
N LEU A 176 15.60 -5.97 10.91
CA LEU A 176 16.26 -6.57 9.74
C LEU A 176 16.62 -5.51 8.70
N ILE A 177 15.72 -4.56 8.44
CA ILE A 177 15.98 -3.46 7.50
C ILE A 177 17.20 -2.67 7.93
N ILE A 178 17.26 -2.17 9.17
CA ILE A 178 18.37 -1.33 9.63
C ILE A 178 19.71 -2.08 9.58
N LEU A 179 19.73 -3.38 9.92
CA LEU A 179 20.92 -4.20 9.77
C LEU A 179 21.40 -4.26 8.32
N GLY A 180 20.45 -4.46 7.38
CA GLY A 180 20.75 -4.46 5.95
C GLY A 180 21.25 -3.09 5.45
N LEU A 181 20.58 -1.99 5.83
CA LEU A 181 20.96 -0.63 5.42
C LEU A 181 22.34 -0.23 5.94
N VAL A 182 22.62 -0.52 7.20
CA VAL A 182 23.95 -0.29 7.81
C VAL A 182 25.01 -1.14 7.12
N GLY A 183 24.69 -2.40 6.80
CA GLY A 183 25.56 -3.27 6.01
C GLY A 183 25.85 -2.69 4.62
N ILE A 184 24.82 -2.26 3.88
CA ILE A 184 24.98 -1.60 2.57
C ILE A 184 25.92 -0.39 2.68
N TYR A 185 25.69 0.48 3.66
CA TYR A 185 26.53 1.66 3.88
C TYR A 185 28.00 1.30 4.10
N PHE A 186 28.30 0.42 5.06
CA PHE A 186 29.68 0.07 5.40
C PHE A 186 30.40 -0.69 4.28
N PHE A 187 29.75 -1.65 3.65
CA PHE A 187 30.37 -2.44 2.58
C PHE A 187 30.46 -1.70 1.25
N ASN A 188 29.75 -0.59 1.09
CA ASN A 188 29.94 0.35 -0.04
C ASN A 188 30.98 1.43 0.24
N GLY A 189 31.83 1.26 1.25
CA GLY A 189 32.93 2.19 1.56
C GLY A 189 32.57 3.34 2.52
N ALA A 190 31.40 3.33 3.13
CA ALA A 190 30.91 4.29 4.14
C ALA A 190 31.01 5.79 3.69
N SER A 191 30.80 6.06 2.40
CA SER A 191 30.97 7.39 1.81
C SER A 191 29.65 8.15 1.60
N THR A 192 28.55 7.43 1.45
CA THR A 192 27.22 8.03 1.15
C THR A 192 26.09 7.14 1.64
N MET A 193 24.96 7.78 2.00
CA MET A 193 23.66 7.12 2.26
C MET A 193 22.67 7.33 1.10
N SER A 194 23.06 8.04 0.04
CA SER A 194 22.23 8.28 -1.14
C SER A 194 22.00 6.97 -1.91
N ILE A 195 20.72 6.61 -2.12
CA ILE A 195 20.33 5.40 -2.87
C ILE A 195 20.88 5.45 -4.28
N LEU A 196 20.82 6.61 -4.95
CA LEU A 196 21.27 6.76 -6.33
C LEU A 196 22.80 6.61 -6.45
N GLU A 197 23.54 7.28 -5.55
CA GLU A 197 25.00 7.19 -5.56
C GLU A 197 25.49 5.78 -5.27
N ILE A 198 24.86 5.06 -4.34
CA ILE A 198 25.18 3.67 -4.04
C ILE A 198 24.85 2.76 -5.23
N ALA A 199 23.73 2.96 -5.90
CA ALA A 199 23.35 2.16 -7.05
C ALA A 199 24.30 2.33 -8.24
N HIS A 200 24.70 3.58 -8.53
CA HIS A 200 25.61 3.88 -9.65
C HIS A 200 27.07 3.50 -9.35
N ASN A 201 27.49 3.57 -8.09
CA ASN A 201 28.84 3.25 -7.63
C ASN A 201 28.84 2.07 -6.68
N ASN A 202 28.25 0.96 -7.09
CA ASN A 202 28.09 -0.21 -6.24
C ASN A 202 29.41 -1.00 -6.16
N HIS A 203 30.03 -0.97 -4.98
CA HIS A 203 31.28 -1.70 -4.69
C HIS A 203 31.06 -2.90 -3.77
N ILE A 204 29.81 -3.25 -3.45
CA ILE A 204 29.47 -4.33 -2.53
C ILE A 204 29.77 -5.69 -3.20
N PRO A 205 30.69 -6.52 -2.62
CA PRO A 205 30.98 -7.83 -3.20
C PRO A 205 29.75 -8.73 -3.24
N ALA A 206 29.61 -9.54 -4.29
CA ALA A 206 28.47 -10.46 -4.49
C ALA A 206 28.19 -11.36 -3.27
N ALA A 207 29.25 -11.89 -2.64
CA ALA A 207 29.11 -12.70 -1.43
C ALA A 207 28.47 -11.93 -0.25
N VAL A 208 28.74 -10.63 -0.12
CA VAL A 208 28.14 -9.76 0.88
C VAL A 208 26.72 -9.41 0.50
N GLN A 209 26.45 -9.12 -0.79
CA GLN A 209 25.10 -8.88 -1.27
C GLN A 209 24.19 -10.07 -0.94
N ASN A 210 24.64 -11.31 -1.14
CA ASN A 210 23.89 -12.53 -0.83
C ASN A 210 23.55 -12.69 0.68
N VAL A 211 24.33 -12.07 1.56
CA VAL A 211 24.03 -12.02 3.00
C VAL A 211 23.07 -10.90 3.34
N LEU A 212 23.25 -9.70 2.75
CA LEU A 212 22.45 -8.52 3.08
C LEU A 212 21.05 -8.55 2.45
N PHE A 213 20.90 -9.14 1.25
CA PHE A 213 19.65 -9.17 0.53
C PHE A 213 18.51 -9.81 1.33
N PRO A 214 18.67 -11.01 1.96
CA PRO A 214 17.63 -11.57 2.81
C PRO A 214 17.20 -10.65 3.96
N PHE A 215 18.11 -9.93 4.60
CA PHE A 215 17.76 -8.99 5.66
C PHE A 215 16.86 -7.88 5.15
N VAL A 216 17.23 -7.26 4.04
CA VAL A 216 16.47 -6.14 3.45
C VAL A 216 15.15 -6.64 2.86
N PHE A 217 15.19 -7.73 2.07
CA PHE A 217 14.00 -8.23 1.38
C PHE A 217 12.97 -8.82 2.35
N ILE A 218 13.39 -9.59 3.35
CA ILE A 218 12.48 -10.08 4.40
C ILE A 218 11.98 -8.92 5.26
N GLY A 219 12.85 -7.99 5.64
CA GLY A 219 12.47 -6.86 6.47
C GLY A 219 11.34 -6.03 5.85
N PHE A 220 11.47 -5.63 4.59
CA PHE A 220 10.40 -4.98 3.84
C PHE A 220 9.25 -5.93 3.49
N GLY A 221 9.56 -7.20 3.24
CA GLY A 221 8.58 -8.25 2.99
C GLY A 221 7.65 -8.51 4.19
N VAL A 222 8.13 -8.37 5.42
CA VAL A 222 7.26 -8.41 6.62
C VAL A 222 6.17 -7.37 6.50
N LEU A 223 6.49 -6.13 6.14
CA LEU A 223 5.51 -5.07 5.91
C LEU A 223 4.62 -5.36 4.70
N GLY A 224 5.16 -5.95 3.64
CA GLY A 224 4.42 -6.42 2.47
C GLY A 224 3.61 -7.71 2.71
N ALA A 225 3.53 -8.19 3.95
CA ALA A 225 2.84 -9.42 4.34
C ALA A 225 3.33 -10.68 3.60
N LEU A 226 4.64 -10.80 3.39
CA LEU A 226 5.29 -11.98 2.83
C LEU A 226 5.07 -13.21 3.74
N PHE A 227 4.70 -14.36 3.15
CA PHE A 227 4.67 -15.63 3.87
C PHE A 227 6.10 -16.03 4.31
N PRO A 228 6.30 -16.51 5.56
CA PRO A 228 5.32 -16.76 6.62
C PRO A 228 5.06 -15.57 7.58
N PHE A 229 5.62 -14.39 7.32
CA PHE A 229 5.60 -13.23 8.21
C PHE A 229 4.32 -12.36 8.09
N HIS A 230 3.27 -12.85 7.42
CA HIS A 230 2.03 -12.12 7.12
C HIS A 230 1.01 -12.07 8.26
N THR A 231 1.18 -12.88 9.33
CA THR A 231 0.11 -13.17 10.31
C THR A 231 -0.38 -11.98 11.13
N TRP A 232 0.38 -10.90 11.17
CA TRP A 232 0.01 -9.63 11.80
C TRP A 232 -1.06 -8.88 11.01
N SER A 233 -1.02 -8.98 9.66
CA SER A 233 -1.85 -8.19 8.76
C SER A 233 -3.35 -8.49 8.91
N PRO A 234 -3.85 -9.74 8.85
CA PRO A 234 -5.28 -10.02 9.03
C PRO A 234 -5.79 -9.61 10.42
N ILE A 235 -4.99 -9.81 11.46
CA ILE A 235 -5.37 -9.46 12.83
C ILE A 235 -5.38 -7.93 13.02
N GLY A 236 -4.37 -7.25 12.51
CA GLY A 236 -4.27 -5.79 12.55
C GLY A 236 -5.44 -5.12 11.84
N HIS A 237 -5.72 -5.52 10.60
CA HIS A 237 -6.85 -4.99 9.83
C HIS A 237 -8.21 -5.33 10.43
N GLY A 238 -8.37 -6.55 10.96
CA GLY A 238 -9.60 -7.00 11.59
C GLY A 238 -10.01 -6.13 12.78
N CYS A 239 -9.02 -5.64 13.54
CA CYS A 239 -9.24 -4.82 14.74
C CYS A 239 -9.17 -3.30 14.49
N ALA A 240 -8.45 -2.83 13.47
CA ALA A 240 -8.23 -1.40 13.21
C ALA A 240 -9.52 -0.63 12.89
N PRO A 241 -9.60 0.68 13.20
CA PRO A 241 -10.66 1.56 12.71
C PRO A 241 -10.70 1.60 11.18
N THR A 242 -11.85 1.95 10.61
CA THR A 242 -12.09 1.90 9.14
C THR A 242 -11.04 2.67 8.34
N SER A 243 -10.83 3.96 8.60
CA SER A 243 -9.86 4.76 7.84
C SER A 243 -8.41 4.35 8.08
N VAL A 244 -8.11 3.82 9.27
CA VAL A 244 -6.80 3.24 9.58
C VAL A 244 -6.58 1.98 8.73
N SER A 245 -7.58 1.09 8.61
CA SER A 245 -7.51 -0.06 7.71
C SER A 245 -7.37 0.35 6.25
N MET A 246 -8.07 1.42 5.81
CA MET A 246 -7.93 1.99 4.46
C MET A 246 -6.49 2.42 4.17
N LEU A 247 -5.88 3.22 5.07
CA LEU A 247 -4.51 3.73 4.90
C LEU A 247 -3.47 2.61 5.07
N HIS A 248 -3.68 1.72 6.01
CA HIS A 248 -2.75 0.62 6.29
C HIS A 248 -2.69 -0.37 5.11
N ALA A 249 -3.82 -0.96 4.73
CA ALA A 249 -3.86 -1.89 3.61
C ALA A 249 -3.65 -1.18 2.27
N GLY A 250 -4.17 0.03 2.13
CA GLY A 250 -4.08 0.80 0.90
C GLY A 250 -2.69 1.32 0.59
N VAL A 251 -1.92 1.75 1.60
CA VAL A 251 -0.62 2.41 1.41
C VAL A 251 0.51 1.78 2.19
N LEU A 252 0.39 1.56 3.51
CA LEU A 252 1.53 1.09 4.31
C LEU A 252 2.10 -0.22 3.81
N MET A 253 1.27 -1.20 3.46
CA MET A 253 1.77 -2.47 2.92
C MET A 253 2.55 -2.28 1.61
N LYS A 254 2.32 -1.18 0.87
CA LYS A 254 3.04 -0.86 -0.37
C LYS A 254 4.44 -0.31 -0.11
N LEU A 255 4.70 0.27 1.07
CA LEU A 255 6.07 0.60 1.47
C LEU A 255 6.96 -0.66 1.45
N GLY A 256 6.38 -1.84 1.79
CA GLY A 256 7.07 -3.12 1.70
C GLY A 256 7.49 -3.47 0.28
N GLY A 257 6.57 -3.43 -0.69
CA GLY A 257 6.87 -3.68 -2.11
C GLY A 257 7.84 -2.63 -2.68
N TYR A 258 7.62 -1.35 -2.36
CA TYR A 258 8.51 -0.27 -2.76
C TYR A 258 9.93 -0.47 -2.22
N GLY A 259 10.07 -0.80 -0.93
CA GLY A 259 11.38 -1.04 -0.31
C GLY A 259 12.09 -2.27 -0.87
N CYS A 260 11.37 -3.36 -1.13
CA CYS A 260 11.94 -4.54 -1.81
C CYS A 260 12.49 -4.18 -3.19
N PHE A 261 11.78 -3.35 -3.96
CA PHE A 261 12.22 -2.96 -5.29
C PHE A 261 13.32 -1.90 -5.26
N ARG A 262 13.10 -0.81 -4.53
CA ARG A 262 13.98 0.36 -4.49
C ARG A 262 15.28 0.14 -3.71
N ILE A 263 15.27 -0.71 -2.68
CA ILE A 263 16.41 -0.95 -1.82
C ILE A 263 17.01 -2.33 -2.08
N ALA A 264 16.22 -3.41 -1.87
CA ALA A 264 16.78 -4.75 -1.94
C ALA A 264 17.26 -5.09 -3.38
N MET A 265 16.40 -4.89 -4.38
CA MET A 265 16.73 -5.27 -5.75
C MET A 265 17.67 -4.26 -6.43
N PHE A 266 17.50 -2.97 -6.20
CA PHE A 266 18.29 -1.92 -6.84
C PHE A 266 19.72 -1.81 -6.29
N LEU A 267 19.89 -1.95 -4.96
CA LEU A 267 21.20 -1.82 -4.32
C LEU A 267 21.97 -3.14 -4.19
N LEU A 268 21.28 -4.29 -4.29
CA LEU A 268 21.87 -5.62 -4.17
C LEU A 268 21.51 -6.48 -5.41
N PRO A 269 21.82 -6.00 -6.62
CA PRO A 269 21.32 -6.57 -7.86
C PRO A 269 21.83 -7.99 -8.12
N GLN A 270 23.08 -8.32 -7.74
CA GLN A 270 23.60 -9.66 -7.90
C GLN A 270 22.85 -10.65 -7.00
N ALA A 271 22.62 -10.30 -5.75
CA ALA A 271 21.88 -11.15 -4.83
C ALA A 271 20.39 -11.27 -5.22
N ALA A 272 19.81 -10.20 -5.78
CA ALA A 272 18.46 -10.25 -6.32
C ALA A 272 18.33 -11.34 -7.38
N ASN A 273 19.31 -11.45 -8.28
CA ASN A 273 19.36 -12.51 -9.28
C ASN A 273 19.62 -13.89 -8.67
N ASP A 274 20.64 -14.02 -7.84
CA ASP A 274 21.08 -15.31 -7.29
C ASP A 274 20.05 -15.97 -6.35
N LEU A 275 19.31 -15.16 -5.58
CA LEU A 275 18.36 -15.61 -4.56
C LEU A 275 16.90 -15.51 -4.98
N ALA A 276 16.59 -14.97 -6.15
CA ALA A 276 15.23 -14.79 -6.65
C ALA A 276 14.37 -16.05 -6.51
N TRP A 277 14.91 -17.22 -6.84
CA TRP A 277 14.17 -18.48 -6.82
C TRP A 277 13.63 -18.85 -5.43
N ILE A 278 14.36 -18.56 -4.35
CA ILE A 278 13.92 -18.81 -2.97
C ILE A 278 12.73 -17.94 -2.65
N PHE A 279 12.85 -16.63 -2.90
CA PHE A 279 11.80 -15.67 -2.60
C PHE A 279 10.62 -15.82 -3.54
N LEU A 280 10.81 -16.28 -4.76
CA LEU A 280 9.73 -16.58 -5.69
C LEU A 280 8.84 -17.72 -5.20
N ILE A 281 9.41 -18.75 -4.56
CA ILE A 281 8.64 -19.80 -3.89
C ILE A 281 7.79 -19.20 -2.75
N LEU A 282 8.41 -18.38 -1.87
CA LEU A 282 7.72 -17.79 -0.74
C LEU A 282 6.59 -16.87 -1.17
N THR A 283 6.82 -16.06 -2.20
CA THR A 283 5.79 -15.14 -2.74
C THR A 283 4.68 -15.90 -3.46
N THR A 284 4.98 -16.98 -4.19
CA THR A 284 3.98 -17.85 -4.81
C THR A 284 3.09 -18.49 -3.74
N ILE A 285 3.69 -18.98 -2.65
CA ILE A 285 2.93 -19.50 -1.49
C ILE A 285 2.06 -18.38 -0.89
N SER A 286 2.59 -17.17 -0.74
CA SER A 286 1.85 -16.01 -0.21
C SER A 286 0.59 -15.73 -1.01
N VAL A 287 0.70 -15.74 -2.35
CA VAL A 287 -0.41 -15.51 -3.28
C VAL A 287 -1.51 -16.56 -3.08
N VAL A 288 -1.15 -17.82 -3.16
CA VAL A 288 -2.12 -18.93 -3.09
C VAL A 288 -2.69 -19.07 -1.69
N TYR A 289 -1.84 -19.07 -0.67
CA TYR A 289 -2.25 -19.19 0.73
C TYR A 289 -3.19 -18.06 1.14
N GLY A 290 -2.88 -16.82 0.77
CA GLY A 290 -3.73 -15.65 1.06
C GLY A 290 -5.12 -15.80 0.47
N ALA A 291 -5.23 -16.22 -0.80
CA ALA A 291 -6.51 -16.43 -1.47
C ALA A 291 -7.34 -17.55 -0.83
N PHE A 292 -6.73 -18.72 -0.56
CA PHE A 292 -7.44 -19.83 0.11
C PHE A 292 -7.83 -19.48 1.54
N SER A 293 -6.98 -18.73 2.26
CA SER A 293 -7.31 -18.26 3.61
C SER A 293 -8.50 -17.32 3.62
N ALA A 294 -8.63 -16.44 2.61
CA ALA A 294 -9.80 -15.58 2.46
C ALA A 294 -11.10 -16.39 2.22
N CYS A 295 -11.03 -17.52 1.49
CA CYS A 295 -12.18 -18.40 1.26
C CYS A 295 -12.77 -18.98 2.54
N VAL A 296 -11.97 -19.29 3.55
CA VAL A 296 -12.48 -19.94 4.78
C VAL A 296 -12.94 -18.95 5.84
N GLN A 297 -12.68 -17.65 5.66
CA GLN A 297 -13.13 -16.62 6.61
C GLN A 297 -14.63 -16.37 6.50
N THR A 298 -15.21 -15.94 7.62
CA THR A 298 -16.61 -15.52 7.73
C THR A 298 -16.76 -14.06 8.14
N ASP A 299 -15.72 -13.44 8.69
CA ASP A 299 -15.68 -12.00 8.99
C ASP A 299 -15.23 -11.21 7.78
N LEU A 300 -16.01 -10.20 7.36
CA LEU A 300 -15.76 -9.37 6.18
C LEU A 300 -14.38 -8.69 6.21
N LYS A 301 -13.93 -8.22 7.38
CA LYS A 301 -12.61 -7.59 7.49
C LYS A 301 -11.48 -8.61 7.31
N PHE A 302 -11.65 -9.83 7.84
CA PHE A 302 -10.66 -10.89 7.68
C PHE A 302 -10.61 -11.41 6.24
N ILE A 303 -11.76 -11.54 5.55
CA ILE A 303 -11.81 -11.87 4.13
C ILE A 303 -10.96 -10.89 3.32
N ASN A 304 -11.22 -9.58 3.50
CA ASN A 304 -10.48 -8.55 2.78
C ASN A 304 -8.99 -8.47 3.18
N ALA A 305 -8.67 -8.71 4.44
CA ALA A 305 -7.30 -8.70 4.93
C ALA A 305 -6.46 -9.86 4.36
N TYR A 306 -7.01 -11.07 4.27
CA TYR A 306 -6.33 -12.20 3.61
C TYR A 306 -6.27 -12.02 2.08
N SER A 307 -7.28 -11.41 1.46
CA SER A 307 -7.21 -10.95 0.08
C SER A 307 -6.01 -10.02 -0.12
N SER A 308 -5.78 -9.09 0.82
CA SER A 308 -4.63 -8.18 0.77
C SER A 308 -3.29 -8.91 0.89
N VAL A 309 -3.19 -9.97 1.70
CA VAL A 309 -1.99 -10.84 1.75
C VAL A 309 -1.71 -11.46 0.37
N SER A 310 -2.75 -11.97 -0.30
CA SER A 310 -2.62 -12.55 -1.65
C SER A 310 -2.12 -11.53 -2.67
N HIS A 311 -2.77 -10.37 -2.74
CA HIS A 311 -2.40 -9.33 -3.71
C HIS A 311 -1.04 -8.67 -3.43
N CYS A 312 -0.65 -8.48 -2.16
CA CYS A 312 0.69 -8.01 -1.83
C CYS A 312 1.75 -9.09 -2.12
N GLY A 313 1.42 -10.36 -1.90
CA GLY A 313 2.24 -11.49 -2.35
C GLY A 313 2.44 -11.46 -3.87
N LEU A 314 1.39 -11.15 -4.65
CA LEU A 314 1.45 -11.01 -6.09
C LEU A 314 2.35 -9.83 -6.54
N VAL A 315 2.36 -8.73 -5.79
CA VAL A 315 3.31 -7.62 -6.04
C VAL A 315 4.74 -8.09 -5.90
N LEU A 316 5.09 -8.72 -4.77
CA LEU A 316 6.45 -9.22 -4.54
C LEU A 316 6.85 -10.31 -5.54
N PHE A 317 5.92 -11.20 -5.89
CA PHE A 317 6.08 -12.19 -6.95
C PHE A 317 6.43 -11.54 -8.29
N ALA A 318 5.68 -10.52 -8.68
CA ALA A 318 5.86 -9.84 -9.96
C ALA A 318 7.20 -9.08 -10.06
N LEU A 319 7.67 -8.49 -8.94
CA LEU A 319 8.99 -7.87 -8.87
C LEU A 319 10.11 -8.88 -9.11
N LEU A 320 10.01 -10.07 -8.51
CA LEU A 320 11.01 -11.14 -8.63
C LEU A 320 11.03 -11.82 -10.00
N MET A 321 10.04 -11.58 -10.85
CA MET A 321 10.10 -12.00 -12.27
C MET A 321 11.10 -11.20 -13.08
N MET A 322 11.53 -10.03 -12.63
CA MET A 322 12.57 -9.17 -13.20
C MET A 322 12.37 -8.81 -14.68
N THR A 323 11.16 -8.92 -15.20
CA THR A 323 10.83 -8.41 -16.53
C THR A 323 10.27 -7.00 -16.42
N LYS A 324 10.51 -6.15 -17.43
CA LYS A 324 9.99 -4.77 -17.44
C LYS A 324 8.47 -4.76 -17.30
N VAL A 325 7.77 -5.65 -18.00
CA VAL A 325 6.31 -5.72 -18.01
C VAL A 325 5.79 -6.18 -16.65
N SER A 326 6.37 -7.25 -16.07
CA SER A 326 5.95 -7.76 -14.76
C SER A 326 6.18 -6.74 -13.64
N CYS A 327 7.34 -6.09 -13.60
CA CYS A 327 7.65 -5.05 -12.61
C CYS A 327 6.74 -3.81 -12.76
N THR A 328 6.44 -3.40 -14.00
CA THR A 328 5.41 -2.35 -14.24
C THR A 328 4.06 -2.78 -13.71
N GLY A 329 3.67 -4.03 -13.96
CA GLY A 329 2.44 -4.62 -13.41
C GLY A 329 2.43 -4.67 -11.89
N ALA A 330 3.57 -4.94 -11.23
CA ALA A 330 3.69 -4.92 -9.77
C ALA A 330 3.35 -3.55 -9.18
N ILE A 331 3.89 -2.47 -9.77
CA ILE A 331 3.62 -1.11 -9.31
C ILE A 331 2.16 -0.71 -9.62
N LEU A 332 1.64 -1.08 -10.79
CA LEU A 332 0.21 -0.91 -11.11
C LEU A 332 -0.67 -1.67 -10.10
N GLN A 333 -0.25 -2.86 -9.65
CA GLN A 333 -0.96 -3.63 -8.64
C GLN A 333 -0.91 -2.95 -7.26
N MET A 334 0.20 -2.32 -6.90
CA MET A 334 0.27 -1.51 -5.67
C MET A 334 -0.77 -0.38 -5.71
N LEU A 335 -0.88 0.34 -6.83
CA LEU A 335 -1.86 1.41 -7.01
C LEU A 335 -3.30 0.88 -7.02
N SER A 336 -3.58 -0.10 -7.85
CA SER A 336 -4.91 -0.68 -8.02
C SER A 336 -5.44 -1.31 -6.74
N HIS A 337 -4.66 -2.22 -6.14
CA HIS A 337 -5.02 -2.88 -4.89
C HIS A 337 -5.16 -1.86 -3.75
N GLY A 338 -4.34 -0.80 -3.72
CA GLY A 338 -4.47 0.26 -2.73
C GLY A 338 -5.83 0.95 -2.76
N LEU A 339 -6.27 1.38 -3.94
CA LEU A 339 -7.56 2.04 -4.15
C LEU A 339 -8.73 1.09 -3.85
N MET A 340 -8.67 -0.12 -4.38
CA MET A 340 -9.70 -1.14 -4.22
C MET A 340 -9.87 -1.56 -2.76
N THR A 341 -8.78 -1.80 -2.05
CA THR A 341 -8.81 -2.22 -0.64
C THR A 341 -9.32 -1.09 0.25
N ALA A 342 -8.96 0.16 -0.04
CA ALA A 342 -9.52 1.31 0.66
C ALA A 342 -11.04 1.39 0.47
N LEU A 343 -11.55 1.15 -0.76
CA LEU A 343 -12.98 1.10 -1.03
C LEU A 343 -13.66 -0.03 -0.24
N PHE A 344 -13.09 -1.24 -0.23
CA PHE A 344 -13.66 -2.35 0.54
C PHE A 344 -13.72 -2.06 2.04
N PHE A 345 -12.62 -1.59 2.64
CA PHE A 345 -12.62 -1.28 4.07
C PHE A 345 -13.58 -0.15 4.43
N ALA A 346 -13.71 0.86 3.57
CA ALA A 346 -14.71 1.91 3.75
C ALA A 346 -16.13 1.31 3.80
N LEU A 347 -16.50 0.50 2.81
CA LEU A 347 -17.83 -0.13 2.73
C LEU A 347 -18.09 -1.10 3.89
N ILE A 348 -17.12 -1.95 4.24
CA ILE A 348 -17.24 -2.86 5.39
C ILE A 348 -17.41 -2.08 6.69
N GLY A 349 -16.67 -0.97 6.86
CA GLY A 349 -16.81 -0.10 8.02
C GLY A 349 -18.18 0.54 8.12
N MET A 350 -18.75 0.98 6.99
CA MET A 350 -20.10 1.57 6.92
C MET A 350 -21.19 0.53 7.19
N ILE A 351 -21.06 -0.69 6.67
CA ILE A 351 -21.96 -1.81 6.98
C ILE A 351 -21.89 -2.12 8.48
N TYR A 352 -20.69 -2.31 9.02
CA TYR A 352 -20.50 -2.62 10.43
C TYR A 352 -21.01 -1.51 11.36
N GLY A 353 -20.85 -0.25 11.01
CA GLY A 353 -21.35 0.88 11.79
C GLY A 353 -22.88 0.90 11.94
N ARG A 354 -23.61 0.18 11.08
CA ARG A 354 -25.08 0.06 11.10
C ARG A 354 -25.56 -1.26 11.66
N THR A 355 -24.97 -2.35 11.20
CA THR A 355 -25.40 -3.73 11.54
C THR A 355 -24.78 -4.25 12.83
N HIS A 356 -23.68 -3.63 13.31
CA HIS A 356 -22.85 -4.07 14.44
C HIS A 356 -22.33 -5.50 14.32
N THR A 357 -22.45 -6.13 13.13
CA THR A 357 -21.87 -7.43 12.82
C THR A 357 -21.06 -7.39 11.53
N ARG A 358 -20.06 -8.27 11.42
CA ARG A 358 -19.25 -8.48 10.22
C ARG A 358 -19.28 -9.92 9.75
N ASP A 359 -20.02 -10.79 10.46
CA ASP A 359 -20.15 -12.18 10.07
C ASP A 359 -21.12 -12.30 8.89
N ILE A 360 -20.64 -12.81 7.76
CA ILE A 360 -21.43 -13.00 6.54
C ILE A 360 -22.65 -13.91 6.75
N ARG A 361 -22.60 -14.77 7.77
CA ARG A 361 -23.69 -15.69 8.10
C ARG A 361 -24.86 -14.99 8.80
N GLU A 362 -24.62 -13.86 9.43
CA GLU A 362 -25.63 -13.04 10.11
C GLU A 362 -26.21 -11.94 9.22
N LEU A 363 -25.45 -11.58 8.17
CA LEU A 363 -25.85 -10.58 7.18
C LEU A 363 -26.70 -11.24 6.06
N GLY A 364 -27.60 -10.46 5.49
CA GLY A 364 -28.41 -10.88 4.35
C GLY A 364 -29.38 -9.79 3.90
N GLY A 365 -29.74 -9.78 2.61
CA GLY A 365 -30.73 -8.87 2.06
C GLY A 365 -30.34 -7.39 2.00
N LEU A 366 -29.06 -7.05 2.17
CA LEU A 366 -28.61 -5.66 2.25
C LEU A 366 -28.89 -4.87 0.96
N MET A 367 -29.02 -5.52 -0.20
CA MET A 367 -29.38 -4.85 -1.46
C MET A 367 -30.70 -4.09 -1.36
N LYS A 368 -31.67 -4.60 -0.61
CA LYS A 368 -32.99 -3.96 -0.41
C LYS A 368 -32.95 -2.85 0.63
N ILE A 369 -32.08 -2.99 1.64
CA ILE A 369 -32.02 -2.11 2.82
C ILE A 369 -31.10 -0.93 2.57
N MET A 370 -29.91 -1.20 2.03
CA MET A 370 -28.82 -0.23 1.80
C MET A 370 -28.33 -0.33 0.34
N PRO A 371 -29.13 0.10 -0.65
CA PRO A 371 -28.82 -0.10 -2.06
C PRO A 371 -27.52 0.60 -2.49
N PHE A 372 -27.23 1.80 -2.01
CA PHE A 372 -26.01 2.51 -2.37
C PHE A 372 -24.74 1.75 -1.89
N LEU A 373 -24.72 1.35 -0.62
CA LEU A 373 -23.59 0.58 -0.06
C LEU A 373 -23.44 -0.77 -0.77
N SER A 374 -24.55 -1.41 -1.09
CA SER A 374 -24.58 -2.71 -1.77
C SER A 374 -24.03 -2.62 -3.19
N VAL A 375 -24.43 -1.63 -3.97
CA VAL A 375 -23.89 -1.39 -5.31
C VAL A 375 -22.38 -1.07 -5.23
N GLY A 376 -21.98 -0.22 -4.28
CA GLY A 376 -20.57 0.04 -4.03
C GLY A 376 -19.77 -1.24 -3.72
N TYR A 377 -20.34 -2.13 -2.90
CA TYR A 377 -19.71 -3.41 -2.53
C TYR A 377 -19.59 -4.36 -3.75
N VAL A 378 -20.60 -4.41 -4.62
CA VAL A 378 -20.52 -5.15 -5.89
C VAL A 378 -19.40 -4.59 -6.77
N ILE A 379 -19.31 -3.27 -6.93
CA ILE A 379 -18.26 -2.63 -7.74
C ILE A 379 -16.87 -2.95 -7.17
N ALA A 380 -16.70 -2.85 -5.84
CA ALA A 380 -15.45 -3.24 -5.20
C ALA A 380 -15.10 -4.70 -5.43
N GLY A 381 -16.12 -5.60 -5.36
CA GLY A 381 -15.98 -7.03 -5.67
C GLY A 381 -15.54 -7.28 -7.10
N LEU A 382 -16.19 -6.66 -8.07
CA LEU A 382 -15.85 -6.79 -9.49
C LEU A 382 -14.44 -6.26 -9.79
N ALA A 383 -14.03 -5.19 -9.13
CA ALA A 383 -12.67 -4.66 -9.23
C ALA A 383 -11.62 -5.64 -8.67
N ASN A 384 -11.93 -6.30 -7.54
CA ASN A 384 -11.06 -7.32 -6.94
C ASN A 384 -10.98 -8.62 -7.76
N LEU A 385 -12.02 -8.93 -8.49
CA LEU A 385 -12.05 -10.05 -9.44
C LEU A 385 -11.18 -9.81 -10.69
N GLY A 386 -10.64 -8.62 -10.85
CA GLY A 386 -9.91 -8.27 -12.05
C GLY A 386 -10.80 -8.27 -13.31
N LEU A 387 -12.02 -7.75 -13.22
CA LEU A 387 -12.87 -7.62 -14.42
C LEU A 387 -12.47 -6.42 -15.27
N PRO A 388 -12.56 -6.53 -16.62
CA PRO A 388 -12.33 -5.41 -17.52
C PRO A 388 -13.09 -4.14 -17.11
N ALA A 389 -12.55 -2.98 -17.39
CA ALA A 389 -12.98 -1.65 -16.96
C ALA A 389 -12.59 -1.26 -15.52
N PHE A 390 -12.05 -2.17 -14.72
CA PHE A 390 -11.51 -1.86 -13.39
C PHE A 390 -9.99 -2.02 -13.35
N SER A 391 -9.37 -1.30 -12.40
CA SER A 391 -7.91 -1.24 -12.28
C SER A 391 -7.23 -2.59 -12.01
N GLY A 392 -7.92 -3.52 -11.30
CA GLY A 392 -7.42 -4.87 -11.01
C GLY A 392 -7.09 -5.68 -12.25
N PHE A 393 -7.94 -5.61 -13.28
CA PHE A 393 -7.72 -6.30 -14.54
C PHE A 393 -6.39 -5.90 -15.20
N ILE A 394 -6.16 -4.60 -15.31
CA ILE A 394 -4.97 -4.08 -15.99
C ILE A 394 -3.68 -4.51 -15.28
N SER A 395 -3.66 -4.39 -13.95
CA SER A 395 -2.47 -4.74 -13.18
C SER A 395 -2.17 -6.24 -13.21
N GLU A 396 -3.17 -7.09 -13.00
CA GLU A 396 -2.99 -8.56 -13.01
C GLU A 396 -2.62 -9.08 -14.39
N MET A 397 -3.29 -8.62 -15.45
CA MET A 397 -2.94 -8.98 -16.83
C MET A 397 -1.53 -8.56 -17.19
N THR A 398 -1.09 -7.38 -16.76
CA THR A 398 0.29 -6.91 -17.00
C THR A 398 1.29 -7.77 -16.24
N ILE A 399 1.00 -8.14 -14.99
CA ILE A 399 1.86 -9.04 -14.19
C ILE A 399 2.01 -10.38 -14.90
N PHE A 400 0.92 -11.04 -15.23
CA PHE A 400 0.99 -12.39 -15.79
C PHE A 400 1.60 -12.42 -17.20
N ASN A 401 1.28 -11.44 -18.05
CA ASN A 401 1.93 -11.30 -19.34
C ASN A 401 3.45 -11.16 -19.17
N GLY A 402 3.90 -10.24 -18.33
CA GLY A 402 5.32 -10.05 -18.08
C GLY A 402 6.00 -11.26 -17.41
N SER A 403 5.28 -12.00 -16.57
CA SER A 403 5.81 -13.21 -15.94
C SER A 403 6.03 -14.34 -16.94
N PHE A 404 5.23 -14.44 -18.01
CA PHE A 404 5.42 -15.42 -19.07
C PHE A 404 6.51 -15.04 -20.08
N GLU A 405 6.98 -13.79 -20.09
CA GLU A 405 8.18 -13.40 -20.89
C GLU A 405 9.42 -14.14 -20.44
N ASN A 406 9.49 -14.52 -19.14
CA ASN A 406 10.57 -15.33 -18.65
C ASN A 406 10.51 -16.75 -19.26
N ALA A 407 11.57 -17.15 -19.95
CA ALA A 407 11.62 -18.42 -20.68
C ALA A 407 11.84 -19.63 -19.77
N ASP A 408 12.32 -19.41 -18.54
CA ASP A 408 12.67 -20.48 -17.61
C ASP A 408 11.43 -21.24 -17.12
N THR A 409 11.54 -22.57 -17.10
CA THR A 409 10.45 -23.48 -16.70
C THR A 409 10.01 -23.25 -15.25
N PHE A 410 10.96 -22.95 -14.35
CA PHE A 410 10.65 -22.72 -12.93
C PHE A 410 9.75 -21.47 -12.76
N HIS A 411 10.11 -20.35 -13.41
CA HIS A 411 9.33 -19.11 -13.37
C HIS A 411 7.93 -19.31 -13.96
N ARG A 412 7.83 -20.06 -15.06
CA ARG A 412 6.53 -20.41 -15.68
C ARG A 412 5.67 -21.28 -14.77
N CYS A 413 6.24 -22.29 -14.10
CA CYS A 413 5.51 -23.09 -13.12
C CYS A 413 4.99 -22.23 -11.96
N CYS A 414 5.81 -21.37 -11.38
CA CYS A 414 5.37 -20.43 -10.34
C CYS A 414 4.25 -19.52 -10.83
N THR A 415 4.33 -19.03 -12.07
CA THR A 415 3.29 -18.21 -12.70
C THR A 415 1.98 -18.95 -12.83
N ILE A 416 1.98 -20.19 -13.33
CA ILE A 416 0.79 -21.03 -13.46
C ILE A 416 0.14 -21.27 -12.10
N ILE A 417 0.95 -21.53 -11.06
CA ILE A 417 0.44 -21.71 -9.69
C ILE A 417 -0.16 -20.40 -9.18
N ALA A 418 0.50 -19.25 -9.37
CA ALA A 418 -0.01 -17.95 -8.93
C ALA A 418 -1.34 -17.57 -9.60
N ILE A 419 -1.52 -17.87 -10.89
CA ILE A 419 -2.77 -17.60 -11.63
C ILE A 419 -3.97 -18.32 -11.01
N THR A 420 -3.79 -19.48 -10.37
CA THR A 420 -4.90 -20.20 -9.72
C THR A 420 -5.59 -19.35 -8.65
N SER A 421 -4.89 -18.37 -8.07
CA SER A 421 -5.46 -17.46 -7.07
C SER A 421 -6.62 -16.62 -7.61
N ILE A 422 -6.64 -16.32 -8.91
CA ILE A 422 -7.75 -15.58 -9.57
C ILE A 422 -9.08 -16.33 -9.41
N VAL A 423 -9.06 -17.64 -9.67
CA VAL A 423 -10.24 -18.47 -9.53
C VAL A 423 -10.71 -18.50 -8.08
N VAL A 424 -9.78 -18.63 -7.14
CA VAL A 424 -10.08 -18.63 -5.70
C VAL A 424 -10.64 -17.28 -5.26
N THR A 425 -10.11 -16.17 -5.80
CA THR A 425 -10.63 -14.81 -5.58
C THR A 425 -12.09 -14.69 -6.04
N ALA A 426 -12.42 -15.23 -7.21
CA ALA A 426 -13.79 -15.25 -7.70
C ALA A 426 -14.72 -15.99 -6.73
N VAL A 427 -14.30 -17.14 -6.21
CA VAL A 427 -15.09 -17.93 -5.26
C VAL A 427 -15.42 -17.14 -3.99
N TYR A 428 -14.44 -16.56 -3.29
CA TYR A 428 -14.74 -15.89 -2.02
C TYR A 428 -15.47 -14.55 -2.21
N ILE A 429 -15.21 -13.81 -3.29
CA ILE A 429 -15.92 -12.55 -3.57
C ILE A 429 -17.39 -12.83 -3.93
N LEU A 430 -17.65 -13.70 -4.90
CA LEU A 430 -19.03 -13.99 -5.33
C LEU A 430 -19.83 -14.62 -4.19
N ARG A 431 -19.23 -15.52 -3.41
CA ARG A 431 -19.84 -16.09 -2.21
C ARG A 431 -20.23 -14.99 -1.23
N THR A 432 -19.33 -14.06 -0.92
CA THR A 432 -19.59 -12.99 0.04
C THR A 432 -20.68 -12.05 -0.46
N VAL A 433 -20.64 -11.64 -1.73
CA VAL A 433 -21.67 -10.83 -2.38
C VAL A 433 -23.03 -11.55 -2.32
N GLY A 434 -23.06 -12.85 -2.63
CA GLY A 434 -24.28 -13.66 -2.56
C GLY A 434 -24.91 -13.65 -1.17
N PHE A 435 -24.13 -13.97 -0.15
CA PHE A 435 -24.59 -14.05 1.23
C PHE A 435 -25.09 -12.71 1.79
N ILE A 436 -24.31 -11.64 1.63
CA ILE A 436 -24.64 -10.38 2.30
C ILE A 436 -25.69 -9.56 1.57
N LEU A 437 -25.77 -9.63 0.22
CA LEU A 437 -26.62 -8.75 -0.55
C LEU A 437 -27.93 -9.41 -1.01
N PHE A 438 -27.88 -10.68 -1.44
CA PHE A 438 -28.99 -11.32 -2.16
C PHE A 438 -29.77 -12.36 -1.35
N GLU A 439 -29.22 -12.85 -0.23
CA GLU A 439 -30.00 -13.72 0.67
C GLU A 439 -31.15 -12.97 1.35
N LYS A 440 -32.02 -13.70 2.03
CA LYS A 440 -33.10 -13.13 2.83
C LYS A 440 -32.52 -12.32 4.00
N VAL A 441 -33.22 -11.25 4.38
CA VAL A 441 -32.90 -10.51 5.60
C VAL A 441 -32.97 -11.46 6.80
N LYS A 442 -31.85 -11.62 7.52
CA LYS A 442 -31.74 -12.57 8.64
C LYS A 442 -32.17 -11.97 9.97
N ASN A 443 -31.95 -10.66 10.13
CA ASN A 443 -32.32 -9.94 11.33
C ASN A 443 -33.37 -8.86 10.98
N PRO A 444 -34.58 -8.92 11.52
CA PRO A 444 -35.64 -7.93 11.26
C PRO A 444 -35.25 -6.48 11.57
N HIS A 445 -34.35 -6.26 12.55
CA HIS A 445 -33.86 -4.92 12.87
C HIS A 445 -33.07 -4.27 11.72
N PHE A 446 -32.59 -5.05 10.78
CA PHE A 446 -31.88 -4.47 9.63
C PHE A 446 -32.81 -3.74 8.67
N GLU A 447 -34.12 -4.04 8.65
CA GLU A 447 -35.09 -3.35 7.80
C GLU A 447 -35.25 -1.87 8.14
N GLU A 448 -34.93 -1.47 9.38
CA GLU A 448 -35.00 -0.08 9.87
C GLU A 448 -33.70 0.72 9.60
N LEU A 449 -32.64 0.08 9.10
CA LEU A 449 -31.36 0.72 8.90
C LEU A 449 -31.38 1.71 7.72
N THR A 450 -30.67 2.81 7.89
CA THR A 450 -30.52 3.83 6.84
C THR A 450 -29.31 3.53 5.95
N ASP A 451 -29.41 3.88 4.67
CA ASP A 451 -28.29 3.79 3.72
C ASP A 451 -27.21 4.85 4.02
N ALA A 452 -26.16 4.88 3.18
CA ALA A 452 -25.01 5.76 3.34
C ALA A 452 -25.38 7.24 3.48
N THR A 453 -24.67 7.92 4.38
CA THR A 453 -24.77 9.38 4.57
C THR A 453 -23.93 10.11 3.51
N TRP A 454 -24.08 11.44 3.42
CA TRP A 454 -23.42 12.23 2.34
C TRP A 454 -21.90 12.11 2.36
N ASP A 455 -21.31 12.13 3.56
CA ASP A 455 -19.87 12.00 3.81
C ASP A 455 -19.35 10.61 3.33
N GLU A 456 -20.09 9.56 3.64
CA GLU A 456 -19.81 8.20 3.22
C GLU A 456 -19.95 8.03 1.71
N ARG A 457 -21.05 8.54 1.13
CA ARG A 457 -21.27 8.51 -0.33
C ARG A 457 -20.17 9.23 -1.08
N PHE A 458 -19.72 10.38 -0.59
CA PHE A 458 -18.65 11.14 -1.20
C PHE A 458 -17.34 10.34 -1.24
N ALA A 459 -16.93 9.75 -0.10
CA ALA A 459 -15.71 8.93 -0.02
C ALA A 459 -15.77 7.72 -0.98
N VAL A 460 -16.89 7.00 -0.98
CA VAL A 460 -17.11 5.82 -1.84
C VAL A 460 -17.10 6.21 -3.33
N CYS A 461 -17.81 7.28 -3.72
CA CYS A 461 -17.83 7.74 -5.10
C CYS A 461 -16.45 8.17 -5.60
N CYS A 462 -15.66 8.87 -4.77
CA CYS A 462 -14.29 9.24 -5.13
C CYS A 462 -13.42 8.00 -5.38
N LEU A 463 -13.50 6.98 -4.52
CA LEU A 463 -12.73 5.75 -4.68
C LEU A 463 -13.20 4.93 -5.90
N ILE A 464 -14.51 4.81 -6.13
CA ILE A 464 -15.07 4.15 -7.33
C ILE A 464 -14.58 4.85 -8.60
N PHE A 465 -14.63 6.19 -8.61
CA PHE A 465 -14.13 6.97 -9.75
C PHE A 465 -12.65 6.70 -10.03
N CYS A 466 -11.81 6.64 -9.00
CA CYS A 466 -10.39 6.33 -9.16
C CYS A 466 -10.16 4.90 -9.68
N VAL A 467 -10.88 3.91 -9.13
CA VAL A 467 -10.75 2.49 -9.54
C VAL A 467 -11.21 2.27 -10.98
N ALA A 468 -12.35 2.84 -11.36
CA ALA A 468 -12.88 2.75 -12.71
C ALA A 468 -12.08 3.61 -13.70
N GLY A 469 -11.65 4.81 -13.29
CA GLY A 469 -10.84 5.70 -14.10
C GLY A 469 -9.48 5.08 -14.46
N LEU A 470 -8.79 4.49 -13.49
CA LEU A 470 -7.53 3.77 -13.74
C LEU A 470 -7.73 2.54 -14.62
N GLY A 471 -8.84 1.82 -14.46
CA GLY A 471 -9.16 0.65 -15.28
C GLY A 471 -9.52 1.00 -16.72
N SER A 472 -10.18 2.15 -16.93
CA SER A 472 -10.59 2.59 -18.27
C SER A 472 -9.49 3.37 -19.02
N PHE A 473 -8.62 4.07 -18.29
CA PHE A 473 -7.54 4.89 -18.85
C PHE A 473 -6.18 4.59 -18.21
N PRO A 474 -5.64 3.36 -18.34
CA PRO A 474 -4.43 2.95 -17.64
C PRO A 474 -3.13 3.45 -18.27
N ILE A 475 -3.18 3.94 -19.52
CA ILE A 475 -2.00 4.22 -20.35
C ILE A 475 -1.04 5.20 -19.67
N TRP A 476 -1.57 6.28 -19.08
CA TRP A 476 -0.74 7.29 -18.42
C TRP A 476 0.05 6.69 -17.25
N ALA A 477 -0.60 5.88 -16.40
CA ALA A 477 0.05 5.26 -15.24
C ALA A 477 1.09 4.22 -15.68
N SER A 478 0.76 3.41 -16.70
CA SER A 478 1.67 2.42 -17.26
C SER A 478 2.94 3.04 -17.83
N HIS A 479 2.83 4.15 -18.58
CA HIS A 479 3.99 4.87 -19.12
C HIS A 479 4.85 5.46 -18.00
N VAL A 480 4.24 6.21 -17.07
CA VAL A 480 4.93 6.83 -15.94
C VAL A 480 5.72 5.80 -15.11
N ILE A 481 5.12 4.64 -14.86
CA ILE A 481 5.75 3.55 -14.09
C ILE A 481 6.83 2.85 -14.89
N SER A 482 6.55 2.50 -16.14
CA SER A 482 7.46 1.75 -17.02
C SER A 482 8.80 2.45 -17.17
N ASP A 483 8.81 3.77 -17.29
CA ASP A 483 10.04 4.55 -17.41
C ASP A 483 10.90 4.51 -16.14
N ALA A 484 10.26 4.49 -14.98
CA ALA A 484 10.95 4.43 -13.69
C ALA A 484 11.42 3.02 -13.30
N VAL A 485 10.85 1.97 -13.90
CA VAL A 485 11.26 0.57 -13.70
C VAL A 485 12.58 0.26 -14.42
N VAL A 486 12.82 0.86 -15.58
CA VAL A 486 14.00 0.56 -16.42
C VAL A 486 15.34 0.78 -15.70
N PRO A 487 15.61 1.91 -15.04
CA PRO A 487 16.87 2.12 -14.34
C PRO A 487 17.16 1.06 -13.27
N ILE A 488 16.13 0.63 -12.53
CA ILE A 488 16.28 -0.39 -11.48
C ILE A 488 16.62 -1.76 -12.10
N LEU A 489 15.96 -2.13 -13.19
CA LEU A 489 16.24 -3.40 -13.86
C LEU A 489 17.57 -3.40 -14.61
N SER A 490 18.05 -2.26 -15.09
CA SER A 490 19.29 -2.16 -15.86
C SER A 490 20.55 -2.53 -15.07
N VAL A 491 20.51 -2.45 -13.74
CA VAL A 491 21.63 -2.82 -12.86
C VAL A 491 21.62 -4.31 -12.47
N ILE A 492 20.49 -5.00 -12.66
CA ILE A 492 20.34 -6.42 -12.35
C ILE A 492 20.97 -7.23 -13.51
N PRO A 493 21.92 -8.15 -13.24
CA PRO A 493 22.47 -9.00 -14.27
C PRO A 493 21.38 -9.79 -14.97
N THR A 494 21.33 -9.74 -16.29
CA THR A 494 20.40 -10.56 -17.07
C THR A 494 20.74 -12.04 -16.93
N LEU A 495 19.73 -12.85 -16.67
CA LEU A 495 19.80 -14.32 -16.70
C LEU A 495 20.19 -14.86 -18.08
#